data_296b7daec032c975240aa3586437eb3b
#
_entry.id   296b7daec032c975240aa3586437eb3b
#
_cell.length_a   1.000
_cell.length_b   1.000
_cell.length_c   1.000
_cell.angle_alpha   90.00
_cell.angle_beta   90.00
_cell.angle_gamma   90.00
#
_symmetry.space_group_name_H-M   'P 1'
#
loop_
_entity.id
_entity.type
_entity.pdbx_description
1 polymer ?
#
loop_
_entity_poly.entity_id
_entity_poly.type
_entity_poly.pdbx_seq_one_letter_code
_entity_poly.pdbx_strand_id
1 'polypeptide(L)'
;MKNSNLLAVVFFLFLVLSGCKQHQDARRPISQSSGSFMKKSILRNKKLVATEESQIQNVIKNNPSVVYLASTKGYWYSYEVRNTIDTLTPKKGDVALFDYEIKDLKGTLIYSQEELKPQVYYVDKQNIMMGLRDGIKLMHRNEKVNFLFPSNMAYGYHGDDKKINTNQPIICTVTLRDFKPEVAYKKEVLQTVAPTTDVIAKKASTPTTKQKDTITQ
;
A
#
# COMPACT_ATOMS: atom_id res chain seq x y z
N MET A 1 -40.68 -79.58 -18.73
CA MET A 1 -39.54 -78.64 -18.98
C MET A 1 -39.92 -77.17 -19.26
N LYS A 2 -41.18 -76.84 -19.45
CA LYS A 2 -41.60 -75.45 -19.81
C LYS A 2 -41.77 -74.53 -18.61
N ASN A 3 -42.05 -75.08 -17.42
CA ASN A 3 -42.32 -74.27 -16.21
C ASN A 3 -41.04 -73.91 -15.43
N SER A 4 -39.95 -74.65 -15.60
CA SER A 4 -38.67 -74.37 -14.96
C SER A 4 -38.03 -73.12 -15.51
N ASN A 5 -38.14 -72.86 -16.79
CA ASN A 5 -37.58 -71.67 -17.42
C ASN A 5 -38.36 -70.40 -17.04
N LEU A 6 -39.68 -70.50 -16.81
CA LEU A 6 -40.53 -69.42 -16.39
C LEU A 6 -40.16 -68.99 -14.98
N LEU A 7 -39.91 -69.98 -14.09
CA LEU A 7 -39.49 -69.72 -12.71
C LEU A 7 -38.11 -69.05 -12.62
N ALA A 8 -37.17 -69.42 -13.47
CA ALA A 8 -35.86 -68.81 -13.58
C ALA A 8 -35.93 -67.37 -14.07
N VAL A 9 -36.81 -67.07 -15.04
CA VAL A 9 -37.00 -65.71 -15.54
C VAL A 9 -37.65 -64.81 -14.50
N VAL A 10 -38.63 -65.28 -13.73
CA VAL A 10 -39.26 -64.52 -12.63
C VAL A 10 -38.25 -64.26 -11.50
N PHE A 11 -37.40 -65.22 -11.15
CA PHE A 11 -36.36 -65.05 -10.15
C PHE A 11 -35.29 -64.02 -10.60
N PHE A 12 -34.93 -64.02 -11.87
CA PHE A 12 -33.96 -63.02 -12.41
C PHE A 12 -34.59 -61.64 -12.47
N LEU A 13 -35.88 -61.49 -12.74
CA LEU A 13 -36.59 -60.21 -12.73
C LEU A 13 -36.67 -59.62 -11.31
N PHE A 14 -36.81 -60.49 -10.29
CA PHE A 14 -36.83 -60.05 -8.90
C PHE A 14 -35.47 -59.56 -8.39
N LEU A 15 -34.36 -60.12 -8.91
CA LEU A 15 -33.00 -59.67 -8.59
C LEU A 15 -32.65 -58.28 -9.14
N VAL A 16 -33.24 -57.90 -10.28
CA VAL A 16 -32.98 -56.62 -10.91
C VAL A 16 -33.72 -55.49 -10.22
N LEU A 17 -34.80 -55.77 -9.46
CA LEU A 17 -35.60 -54.78 -8.76
C LEU A 17 -35.03 -54.41 -7.37
N SER A 18 -34.01 -55.12 -6.83
CA SER A 18 -33.39 -54.84 -5.54
C SER A 18 -32.23 -53.84 -5.58
N GLY A 19 -32.09 -53.07 -6.64
CA GLY A 19 -31.18 -51.95 -6.73
C GLY A 19 -31.61 -50.79 -5.81
N CYS A 20 -31.42 -50.91 -4.50
CA CYS A 20 -31.56 -49.79 -3.58
C CYS A 20 -30.53 -48.71 -3.95
N LYS A 21 -30.97 -47.66 -4.59
CA LYS A 21 -30.24 -46.39 -4.62
C LYS A 21 -30.14 -45.88 -3.16
N GLN A 22 -29.00 -46.10 -2.55
CA GLN A 22 -28.65 -45.44 -1.30
C GLN A 22 -28.60 -43.94 -1.60
N HIS A 23 -29.61 -43.21 -1.16
CA HIS A 23 -29.66 -41.76 -1.21
C HIS A 23 -28.53 -41.24 -0.31
N GLN A 24 -27.38 -40.88 -0.87
CA GLN A 24 -26.36 -40.20 -0.13
C GLN A 24 -26.93 -38.79 0.21
N ASP A 25 -27.29 -38.61 1.48
CA ASP A 25 -27.62 -37.30 2.01
C ASP A 25 -26.49 -36.36 1.71
N ALA A 26 -26.81 -35.22 1.09
CA ALA A 26 -25.82 -34.16 0.85
C ALA A 26 -25.12 -33.82 2.17
N ARG A 27 -23.79 -33.95 2.21
CA ARG A 27 -23.00 -33.60 3.39
C ARG A 27 -23.35 -32.16 3.78
N ARG A 28 -23.96 -31.97 4.94
CA ARG A 28 -24.20 -30.64 5.49
C ARG A 28 -22.88 -29.90 5.56
N PRO A 29 -22.77 -28.64 5.08
CA PRO A 29 -21.55 -27.87 5.22
C PRO A 29 -21.16 -27.83 6.69
N ILE A 30 -19.89 -28.10 7.00
CA ILE A 30 -19.32 -28.06 8.35
C ILE A 30 -19.16 -26.59 8.77
N SER A 31 -20.28 -25.86 8.85
CA SER A 31 -20.28 -24.43 9.19
C SER A 31 -20.30 -24.15 10.70
N GLN A 32 -20.50 -25.16 11.54
CA GLN A 32 -20.52 -24.98 13.00
C GLN A 32 -19.15 -24.70 13.61
N SER A 33 -18.05 -25.08 12.97
CA SER A 33 -16.69 -24.78 13.45
C SER A 33 -16.19 -23.39 13.09
N SER A 34 -16.72 -22.74 12.02
CA SER A 34 -16.29 -21.43 11.56
C SER A 34 -16.61 -20.31 12.55
N GLY A 35 -17.75 -20.39 13.26
CA GLY A 35 -18.16 -19.38 14.24
C GLY A 35 -17.23 -19.27 15.45
N SER A 36 -16.71 -20.39 15.95
CA SER A 36 -15.76 -20.38 17.07
C SER A 36 -14.36 -19.92 16.64
N PHE A 37 -13.91 -20.29 15.44
CA PHE A 37 -12.66 -19.83 14.85
C PHE A 37 -12.68 -18.31 14.62
N MET A 38 -13.74 -17.79 14.02
CA MET A 38 -13.93 -16.35 13.82
C MET A 38 -13.90 -15.56 15.13
N LYS A 39 -14.61 -16.04 16.17
CA LYS A 39 -14.60 -15.41 17.50
C LYS A 39 -13.18 -15.39 18.08
N LYS A 40 -12.42 -16.49 18.01
CA LYS A 40 -11.04 -16.55 18.49
C LYS A 40 -10.13 -15.59 17.72
N SER A 41 -10.28 -15.50 16.39
CA SER A 41 -9.51 -14.56 15.55
C SER A 41 -9.81 -13.11 15.88
N ILE A 42 -11.08 -12.74 16.07
CA ILE A 42 -11.49 -11.40 16.46
C ILE A 42 -10.90 -11.03 17.84
N LEU A 43 -10.99 -11.93 18.81
CA LEU A 43 -10.44 -11.69 20.15
C LEU A 43 -8.92 -11.53 20.13
N ARG A 44 -8.21 -12.37 19.36
CA ARG A 44 -6.77 -12.24 19.17
C ARG A 44 -6.38 -10.91 18.55
N ASN A 45 -7.07 -10.50 17.48
CA ASN A 45 -6.80 -9.23 16.80
C ASN A 45 -7.10 -8.04 17.71
N LYS A 46 -8.22 -8.07 18.45
CA LYS A 46 -8.55 -7.03 19.42
C LYS A 46 -7.47 -6.90 20.52
N LYS A 47 -6.96 -8.03 21.03
CA LYS A 47 -5.88 -8.02 22.02
C LYS A 47 -4.58 -7.47 21.42
N LEU A 48 -4.24 -7.84 20.18
CA LEU A 48 -3.06 -7.33 19.48
C LEU A 48 -3.14 -5.80 19.35
N VAL A 49 -4.23 -5.29 18.78
CA VAL A 49 -4.44 -3.83 18.62
C VAL A 49 -4.32 -3.10 19.96
N ALA A 50 -4.98 -3.59 21.01
CA ALA A 50 -4.90 -2.98 22.35
C ALA A 50 -3.46 -2.98 22.91
N THR A 51 -2.68 -4.02 22.62
CA THR A 51 -1.26 -4.10 23.03
C THR A 51 -0.42 -3.08 22.29
N GLU A 52 -0.59 -2.96 20.97
CA GLU A 52 0.13 -1.99 20.12
C GLU A 52 -0.24 -0.55 20.49
N GLU A 53 -1.53 -0.27 20.71
CA GLU A 53 -1.99 1.03 21.20
C GLU A 53 -1.36 1.40 22.54
N SER A 54 -1.25 0.44 23.46
CA SER A 54 -0.57 0.65 24.75
C SER A 54 0.91 0.99 24.56
N GLN A 55 1.61 0.32 23.64
CA GLN A 55 3.00 0.62 23.30
C GLN A 55 3.15 2.04 22.72
N ILE A 56 2.27 2.43 21.81
CA ILE A 56 2.25 3.78 21.22
C ILE A 56 1.95 4.81 22.29
N GLN A 57 0.99 4.57 23.20
CA GLN A 57 0.70 5.47 24.31
C GLN A 57 1.91 5.65 25.24
N ASN A 58 2.72 4.62 25.44
CA ASN A 58 3.95 4.75 26.20
C ASN A 58 4.97 5.66 25.48
N VAL A 59 5.09 5.55 24.14
CA VAL A 59 5.94 6.48 23.36
C VAL A 59 5.47 7.92 23.55
N ILE A 60 4.15 8.16 23.45
CA ILE A 60 3.55 9.50 23.65
C ILE A 60 3.85 10.03 25.06
N LYS A 61 3.64 9.23 26.10
CA LYS A 61 3.88 9.59 27.50
C LYS A 61 5.35 9.91 27.78
N ASN A 62 6.26 9.18 27.14
CA ASN A 62 7.70 9.39 27.31
C ASN A 62 8.23 10.63 26.56
N ASN A 63 7.41 11.25 25.71
CA ASN A 63 7.75 12.46 24.95
C ASN A 63 6.76 13.60 25.26
N PRO A 64 6.69 14.12 26.50
CA PRO A 64 5.68 15.09 26.92
C PRO A 64 5.85 16.47 26.24
N SER A 65 7.02 16.76 25.66
CA SER A 65 7.27 17.98 24.90
C SER A 65 6.65 17.98 23.49
N VAL A 66 6.22 16.82 22.99
CA VAL A 66 5.63 16.65 21.65
C VAL A 66 4.13 16.54 21.77
N VAL A 67 3.41 17.41 21.06
CA VAL A 67 1.95 17.36 21.00
C VAL A 67 1.52 16.34 19.95
N TYR A 68 0.98 15.22 20.40
CA TYR A 68 0.40 14.18 19.54
C TYR A 68 -1.11 14.37 19.39
N LEU A 69 -1.58 14.27 18.17
CA LEU A 69 -2.99 14.31 17.79
C LEU A 69 -3.46 12.89 17.45
N ALA A 70 -4.64 12.51 17.91
CA ALA A 70 -5.25 11.23 17.58
C ALA A 70 -6.08 11.35 16.29
N SER A 71 -5.83 10.47 15.33
CA SER A 71 -6.66 10.33 14.14
C SER A 71 -7.89 9.47 14.44
N THR A 72 -9.03 9.77 13.81
CA THR A 72 -10.24 8.92 13.86
C THR A 72 -10.04 7.56 13.19
N LYS A 73 -8.92 7.37 12.49
CA LYS A 73 -8.55 6.11 11.82
C LYS A 73 -7.71 5.18 12.69
N GLY A 74 -7.41 5.57 13.94
CA GLY A 74 -6.69 4.73 14.90
C GLY A 74 -5.17 4.80 14.78
N TYR A 75 -4.62 5.95 14.49
CA TYR A 75 -3.20 6.25 14.58
C TYR A 75 -2.99 7.64 15.22
N TRP A 76 -1.75 7.96 15.58
CA TRP A 76 -1.39 9.26 16.17
C TRP A 76 -0.35 9.95 15.29
N TYR A 77 -0.32 11.27 15.36
CA TYR A 77 0.62 12.05 14.59
C TYR A 77 1.02 13.36 15.32
N SER A 78 2.20 13.84 15.01
CA SER A 78 2.72 15.13 15.51
C SER A 78 3.41 15.86 14.38
N TYR A 79 3.29 17.19 14.38
CA TYR A 79 3.98 18.03 13.40
C TYR A 79 5.38 18.36 13.90
N GLU A 80 6.42 18.03 13.12
CA GLU A 80 7.77 18.59 13.30
C GLU A 80 7.88 19.95 12.60
N VAL A 81 7.33 20.05 11.39
CA VAL A 81 7.20 21.31 10.63
C VAL A 81 5.76 21.45 10.22
N ARG A 82 5.13 22.56 10.61
CA ARG A 82 3.73 22.85 10.27
C ARG A 82 3.63 24.05 9.35
N ASN A 83 2.87 23.93 8.26
CA ASN A 83 2.54 25.04 7.37
C ASN A 83 1.13 25.55 7.68
N THR A 84 1.05 26.71 8.29
CA THR A 84 -0.23 27.37 8.67
C THR A 84 -0.77 28.29 7.59
N ILE A 85 -0.01 28.51 6.52
CA ILE A 85 -0.39 29.43 5.42
C ILE A 85 -1.13 28.68 4.33
N ASP A 86 -0.66 27.47 3.95
CA ASP A 86 -1.34 26.64 2.96
C ASP A 86 -2.59 26.01 3.57
N THR A 87 -3.71 26.11 2.87
CA THR A 87 -5.00 25.52 3.28
C THR A 87 -5.39 24.30 2.45
N LEU A 88 -4.58 23.98 1.44
CA LEU A 88 -4.86 22.88 0.53
C LEU A 88 -4.19 21.60 1.01
N THR A 89 -4.90 20.49 0.87
CA THR A 89 -4.40 19.14 1.14
C THR A 89 -4.60 18.24 -0.09
N PRO A 90 -3.78 17.17 -0.26
CA PRO A 90 -3.92 16.24 -1.36
C PRO A 90 -5.28 15.57 -1.39
N LYS A 91 -5.90 15.50 -2.57
CA LYS A 91 -7.21 14.89 -2.82
C LYS A 91 -7.09 13.75 -3.83
N LYS A 92 -8.10 12.90 -3.88
CA LYS A 92 -8.19 11.83 -4.88
C LYS A 92 -7.98 12.40 -6.29
N GLY A 93 -7.01 11.84 -7.01
CA GLY A 93 -6.64 12.26 -8.37
C GLY A 93 -5.49 13.26 -8.43
N ASP A 94 -4.99 13.73 -7.30
CA ASP A 94 -3.72 14.46 -7.23
C ASP A 94 -2.53 13.49 -7.24
N VAL A 95 -1.35 14.04 -7.52
CA VAL A 95 -0.06 13.38 -7.40
C VAL A 95 0.69 14.06 -6.26
N ALA A 96 0.99 13.32 -5.19
CA ALA A 96 1.76 13.79 -4.06
C ALA A 96 3.24 13.37 -4.22
N LEU A 97 4.14 14.31 -3.95
CA LEU A 97 5.59 14.13 -3.96
C LEU A 97 6.09 14.23 -2.52
N PHE A 98 6.62 13.16 -1.98
CA PHE A 98 7.02 13.11 -0.58
C PHE A 98 8.25 12.24 -0.37
N ASP A 99 8.90 12.50 0.76
CA ASP A 99 9.96 11.65 1.31
C ASP A 99 9.51 11.09 2.64
N TYR A 100 10.03 9.94 3.03
CA TYR A 100 9.74 9.38 4.33
C TYR A 100 10.85 8.47 4.83
N GLU A 101 10.89 8.30 6.14
CA GLU A 101 11.73 7.33 6.84
C GLU A 101 10.88 6.49 7.79
N ILE A 102 11.34 5.30 8.13
CA ILE A 102 10.65 4.39 9.03
C ILE A 102 11.56 4.01 10.18
N LYS A 103 11.04 4.15 11.41
CA LYS A 103 11.69 3.73 12.66
C LYS A 103 10.80 2.76 13.43
N ASP A 104 11.40 1.98 14.31
CA ASP A 104 10.65 1.25 15.32
C ASP A 104 10.13 2.20 16.42
N LEU A 105 9.30 1.68 17.33
CA LEU A 105 8.79 2.50 18.46
C LEU A 105 9.87 2.94 19.46
N LYS A 106 11.08 2.37 19.38
CA LYS A 106 12.23 2.78 20.20
C LYS A 106 13.04 3.91 19.55
N GLY A 107 12.69 4.28 18.31
CA GLY A 107 13.40 5.27 17.51
C GLY A 107 14.54 4.72 16.67
N THR A 108 14.73 3.40 16.63
CA THR A 108 15.77 2.77 15.80
C THR A 108 15.36 2.84 14.33
N LEU A 109 16.26 3.34 13.50
CA LEU A 109 16.02 3.48 12.05
C LEU A 109 15.93 2.10 11.38
N ILE A 110 14.82 1.83 10.70
CA ILE A 110 14.59 0.62 9.90
C ILE A 110 14.90 0.91 8.42
N TYR A 111 14.32 1.98 7.90
CA TYR A 111 14.55 2.48 6.54
C TYR A 111 14.84 3.96 6.56
N SER A 112 15.95 4.36 5.98
CA SER A 112 16.29 5.78 5.81
C SER A 112 15.57 6.38 4.59
N GLN A 113 15.49 7.70 4.57
CA GLN A 113 14.91 8.46 3.46
C GLN A 113 15.69 8.22 2.15
N GLU A 114 17.01 8.05 2.21
CA GLU A 114 17.88 7.79 1.06
C GLU A 114 17.61 6.38 0.49
N GLU A 115 17.37 5.40 1.36
CA GLU A 115 17.06 4.01 0.97
C GLU A 115 15.69 3.93 0.30
N LEU A 116 14.69 4.63 0.84
CA LEU A 116 13.33 4.66 0.32
C LEU A 116 13.17 5.54 -0.92
N LYS A 117 14.10 6.48 -1.14
CA LYS A 117 14.10 7.46 -2.23
C LYS A 117 12.83 8.33 -2.26
N PRO A 118 12.85 9.45 -2.99
CA PRO A 118 11.66 10.28 -3.19
C PRO A 118 10.52 9.49 -3.83
N GLN A 119 9.31 9.65 -3.27
CA GLN A 119 8.11 8.94 -3.69
C GLN A 119 7.18 9.84 -4.51
N VAL A 120 6.57 9.24 -5.50
CA VAL A 120 5.48 9.81 -6.31
C VAL A 120 4.25 8.95 -6.07
N TYR A 121 3.22 9.53 -5.47
CA TYR A 121 2.01 8.82 -5.11
C TYR A 121 0.78 9.41 -5.82
N TYR A 122 0.14 8.62 -6.63
CA TYR A 122 -1.15 8.96 -7.22
C TYR A 122 -2.25 8.69 -6.21
N VAL A 123 -2.76 9.76 -5.61
CA VAL A 123 -3.66 9.71 -4.43
C VAL A 123 -4.90 8.90 -4.73
N ASP A 124 -5.12 7.87 -3.91
CA ASP A 124 -6.22 6.89 -3.97
C ASP A 124 -6.32 6.12 -5.32
N LYS A 125 -5.27 6.16 -6.15
CA LYS A 125 -5.15 5.34 -7.38
C LYS A 125 -4.10 4.24 -7.27
N GLN A 126 -3.16 4.36 -6.33
CA GLN A 126 -2.13 3.35 -6.07
C GLN A 126 -2.32 2.75 -4.68
N ASN A 127 -1.89 1.49 -4.54
CA ASN A 127 -1.89 0.82 -3.26
C ASN A 127 -0.55 1.05 -2.56
N ILE A 128 -0.58 1.82 -1.47
CA ILE A 128 0.54 2.03 -0.55
C ILE A 128 0.07 1.71 0.87
N MET A 129 0.97 1.72 1.84
CA MET A 129 0.66 1.57 3.27
C MET A 129 -0.55 2.42 3.67
N MET A 130 -1.52 1.80 4.36
CA MET A 130 -2.82 2.43 4.67
C MET A 130 -2.64 3.72 5.47
N GLY A 131 -1.72 3.74 6.42
CA GLY A 131 -1.39 4.91 7.22
C GLY A 131 -0.89 6.08 6.36
N LEU A 132 -0.03 5.84 5.37
CA LEU A 132 0.43 6.88 4.43
C LEU A 132 -0.69 7.39 3.53
N ARG A 133 -1.58 6.50 3.06
CA ARG A 133 -2.74 6.89 2.24
C ARG A 133 -3.64 7.90 2.93
N ASP A 134 -3.83 7.73 4.25
CA ASP A 134 -4.65 8.62 5.05
C ASP A 134 -3.84 9.83 5.55
N GLY A 135 -2.64 9.60 6.06
CA GLY A 135 -1.78 10.62 6.63
C GLY A 135 -1.39 11.73 5.66
N ILE A 136 -1.02 11.37 4.42
CA ILE A 136 -0.67 12.35 3.37
C ILE A 136 -1.83 13.32 3.08
N LYS A 137 -3.08 12.85 3.15
CA LYS A 137 -4.27 13.69 2.93
C LYS A 137 -4.55 14.69 4.05
N LEU A 138 -3.87 14.58 5.20
CA LEU A 138 -3.95 15.55 6.30
C LEU A 138 -2.88 16.64 6.19
N MET A 139 -1.86 16.47 5.35
CA MET A 139 -0.69 17.32 5.27
C MET A 139 -0.87 18.46 4.25
N HIS A 140 -0.25 19.61 4.56
CA HIS A 140 -0.05 20.69 3.61
C HIS A 140 1.36 20.61 2.99
N ARG A 141 1.61 21.39 1.93
CA ARG A 141 2.94 21.44 1.31
C ARG A 141 4.00 21.88 2.29
N ASN A 142 5.17 21.25 2.21
CA ASN A 142 6.35 21.50 3.03
C ASN A 142 6.14 21.21 4.53
N GLU A 143 5.12 20.45 4.89
CA GLU A 143 4.98 19.94 6.25
C GLU A 143 5.83 18.67 6.45
N LYS A 144 6.34 18.53 7.69
CA LYS A 144 6.99 17.32 8.18
C LYS A 144 6.23 16.79 9.38
N VAL A 145 5.74 15.55 9.27
CA VAL A 145 4.84 14.94 10.24
C VAL A 145 5.37 13.57 10.66
N ASN A 146 5.40 13.33 11.96
CA ASN A 146 5.66 12.02 12.54
C ASN A 146 4.34 11.30 12.79
N PHE A 147 4.16 10.17 12.15
CA PHE A 147 3.03 9.28 12.34
C PHE A 147 3.42 8.09 13.20
N LEU A 148 2.61 7.75 14.18
CA LEU A 148 2.71 6.52 14.96
C LEU A 148 1.64 5.57 14.46
N PHE A 149 2.04 4.60 13.64
CA PHE A 149 1.13 3.65 13.02
C PHE A 149 1.12 2.33 13.77
N PRO A 150 -0.04 1.86 14.25
CA PRO A 150 -0.23 0.45 14.60
C PRO A 150 0.03 -0.42 13.37
N SER A 151 0.33 -1.70 13.58
CA SER A 151 0.71 -2.61 12.50
C SER A 151 -0.35 -2.71 11.40
N ASN A 152 -1.63 -2.68 11.75
CA ASN A 152 -2.74 -2.74 10.79
C ASN A 152 -2.83 -1.50 9.86
N MET A 153 -2.26 -0.37 10.26
CA MET A 153 -2.14 0.84 9.43
C MET A 153 -0.80 0.88 8.67
N ALA A 154 0.14 0.00 9.04
CA ALA A 154 1.46 -0.16 8.45
C ALA A 154 1.52 -1.40 7.53
N TYR A 155 2.38 -2.36 7.85
CA TYR A 155 2.63 -3.57 7.03
C TYR A 155 1.81 -4.80 7.50
N GLY A 156 1.07 -4.67 8.60
CA GLY A 156 0.12 -5.67 9.07
C GLY A 156 0.76 -6.99 9.51
N TYR A 157 0.01 -8.07 9.26
CA TYR A 157 0.41 -9.43 9.64
C TYR A 157 1.63 -9.94 8.87
N HIS A 158 1.83 -9.52 7.64
CA HIS A 158 2.93 -10.04 6.79
C HIS A 158 4.27 -9.34 7.04
N GLY A 159 4.26 -8.09 7.54
CA GLY A 159 5.48 -7.27 7.51
C GLY A 159 5.83 -6.87 6.06
N ASP A 160 7.12 -6.67 5.78
CA ASP A 160 7.64 -6.34 4.44
C ASP A 160 8.58 -7.40 3.86
N ASP A 161 8.68 -8.56 4.54
CA ASP A 161 9.57 -9.68 4.20
C ASP A 161 11.07 -9.33 4.18
N LYS A 162 11.46 -8.19 4.77
CA LYS A 162 12.86 -7.71 4.81
C LYS A 162 13.27 -7.25 6.21
N LYS A 163 12.84 -6.06 6.62
CA LYS A 163 13.27 -5.40 7.85
C LYS A 163 12.14 -5.17 8.84
N ILE A 164 10.88 -5.17 8.38
CA ILE A 164 9.70 -4.95 9.21
C ILE A 164 9.02 -6.29 9.49
N ASN A 165 8.94 -6.63 10.77
CA ASN A 165 8.37 -7.90 11.21
C ASN A 165 6.84 -7.90 11.17
N THR A 166 6.26 -9.11 11.30
CA THR A 166 4.84 -9.35 11.49
C THR A 166 4.30 -8.56 12.69
N ASN A 167 3.17 -7.87 12.49
CA ASN A 167 2.48 -7.10 13.54
C ASN A 167 3.41 -6.09 14.24
N GLN A 168 4.26 -5.43 13.49
CA GLN A 168 5.19 -4.43 14.03
C GLN A 168 4.60 -3.03 13.87
N PRO A 169 4.28 -2.32 14.96
CA PRO A 169 3.97 -0.90 14.91
C PRO A 169 5.23 -0.09 14.60
N ILE A 170 5.07 1.02 13.90
CA ILE A 170 6.18 1.84 13.40
C ILE A 170 5.96 3.33 13.64
N ILE A 171 7.07 4.07 13.65
CA ILE A 171 7.10 5.52 13.50
C ILE A 171 7.46 5.80 12.03
N CYS A 172 6.64 6.60 11.36
CA CYS A 172 6.87 7.02 9.99
C CYS A 172 6.95 8.54 9.92
N THR A 173 8.14 9.06 9.65
CA THR A 173 8.36 10.51 9.47
C THR A 173 8.21 10.85 7.99
N VAL A 174 7.22 11.66 7.65
CA VAL A 174 6.87 12.02 6.26
C VAL A 174 7.09 13.49 6.03
N THR A 175 7.75 13.85 4.94
CA THR A 175 7.88 15.22 4.44
C THR A 175 7.12 15.35 3.11
N LEU A 176 5.99 16.05 3.12
CA LEU A 176 5.22 16.32 1.89
C LEU A 176 5.84 17.54 1.19
N ARG A 177 6.51 17.30 0.06
CA ARG A 177 7.16 18.37 -0.71
C ARG A 177 6.18 19.19 -1.52
N ASP A 178 5.35 18.51 -2.31
CA ASP A 178 4.36 19.13 -3.19
C ASP A 178 3.24 18.16 -3.54
N PHE A 179 2.13 18.67 -4.00
CA PHE A 179 1.09 17.90 -4.66
C PHE A 179 0.40 18.77 -5.72
N LYS A 180 -0.06 18.13 -6.78
CA LYS A 180 -0.76 18.80 -7.88
C LYS A 180 -1.68 17.82 -8.59
N PRO A 181 -2.70 18.31 -9.33
CA PRO A 181 -3.55 17.47 -10.17
C PRO A 181 -2.72 16.62 -11.14
N GLU A 182 -3.10 15.36 -11.34
CA GLU A 182 -2.39 14.41 -12.21
C GLU A 182 -2.13 14.95 -13.63
N VAL A 183 -3.10 15.70 -14.17
CA VAL A 183 -2.96 16.30 -15.51
C VAL A 183 -1.81 17.32 -15.54
N ALA A 184 -1.71 18.15 -14.49
CA ALA A 184 -0.63 19.14 -14.36
C ALA A 184 0.73 18.45 -14.18
N TYR A 185 0.79 17.41 -13.33
CA TYR A 185 2.00 16.64 -13.13
C TYR A 185 2.50 15.96 -14.42
N LYS A 186 1.61 15.30 -15.17
CA LYS A 186 1.96 14.67 -16.46
C LYS A 186 2.47 15.68 -17.48
N LYS A 187 1.85 16.86 -17.57
CA LYS A 187 2.29 17.93 -18.47
C LYS A 187 3.72 18.39 -18.13
N GLU A 188 4.02 18.57 -16.85
CA GLU A 188 5.35 18.98 -16.39
C GLU A 188 6.41 17.92 -16.71
N VAL A 189 6.14 16.65 -16.41
CA VAL A 189 7.04 15.55 -16.73
C VAL A 189 7.32 15.45 -18.22
N LEU A 190 6.29 15.59 -19.07
CA LEU A 190 6.46 15.59 -20.53
C LEU A 190 7.32 16.76 -21.02
N GLN A 191 7.20 17.95 -20.42
CA GLN A 191 8.02 19.12 -20.76
C GLN A 191 9.48 18.94 -20.31
N THR A 192 9.71 18.26 -19.17
CA THR A 192 11.07 18.00 -18.67
C THR A 192 11.79 16.91 -19.46
N VAL A 193 11.05 15.95 -20.04
CA VAL A 193 11.60 14.83 -20.82
C VAL A 193 11.73 15.17 -22.32
N ALA A 194 11.03 16.21 -22.82
CA ALA A 194 11.18 16.66 -24.20
C ALA A 194 12.62 17.17 -24.40
N PRO A 195 13.42 16.60 -25.30
CA PRO A 195 14.75 17.11 -25.58
C PRO A 195 14.61 18.54 -26.11
N THR A 196 15.40 19.44 -25.53
CA THR A 196 15.50 20.84 -26.00
C THR A 196 16.05 20.81 -27.43
N THR A 197 15.19 20.79 -28.40
CA THR A 197 15.53 20.77 -29.83
C THR A 197 16.24 22.06 -30.27
N ASP A 198 16.33 23.06 -29.40
CA ASP A 198 16.92 24.37 -29.73
C ASP A 198 18.45 24.44 -29.66
N VAL A 199 19.14 23.39 -29.16
CA VAL A 199 20.61 23.42 -29.08
C VAL A 199 21.27 22.89 -30.37
N ILE A 200 20.55 22.18 -31.22
CA ILE A 200 21.10 21.59 -32.46
C ILE A 200 21.08 22.57 -33.63
N ALA A 201 20.17 23.54 -33.63
CA ALA A 201 20.05 24.51 -34.74
C ALA A 201 21.15 25.60 -34.76
N LYS A 202 21.89 25.79 -33.63
CA LYS A 202 22.89 26.89 -33.54
C LYS A 202 24.33 26.44 -33.87
N LYS A 203 24.55 25.15 -34.19
CA LYS A 203 25.89 24.61 -34.53
C LYS A 203 26.11 24.37 -36.02
N ALA A 204 25.16 24.75 -36.90
CA ALA A 204 25.25 24.49 -38.34
C ALA A 204 25.45 25.75 -39.20
N SER A 205 25.81 26.90 -38.64
CA SER A 205 26.11 28.10 -39.39
C SER A 205 27.48 28.72 -39.04
N THR A 206 28.56 28.02 -39.39
CA THR A 206 29.87 28.64 -39.52
C THR A 206 30.18 28.78 -41.01
N PRO A 207 30.33 29.97 -41.55
CA PRO A 207 30.66 30.15 -42.98
C PRO A 207 32.12 29.77 -43.21
N THR A 208 32.35 28.85 -44.15
CA THR A 208 33.63 28.49 -44.68
C THR A 208 34.25 29.67 -45.41
N THR A 209 35.26 30.31 -44.86
CA THR A 209 36.11 31.31 -45.54
C THR A 209 36.96 30.61 -46.54
N LYS A 210 36.75 30.87 -47.83
CA LYS A 210 37.59 30.48 -48.94
C LYS A 210 38.90 31.23 -48.84
N GLN A 211 39.99 30.52 -48.62
CA GLN A 211 41.36 31.04 -48.77
C GLN A 211 41.72 31.02 -50.28
N LYS A 212 42.05 32.20 -50.79
CA LYS A 212 42.46 32.43 -52.16
C LYS A 212 43.95 32.30 -52.24
N ASP A 213 44.43 31.25 -52.85
CA ASP A 213 45.86 31.10 -53.18
C ASP A 213 46.26 32.10 -54.23
N THR A 214 47.23 32.96 -53.95
CA THR A 214 47.94 33.77 -54.91
C THR A 214 49.34 33.20 -55.08
N ILE A 215 49.58 32.58 -56.23
CA ILE A 215 50.88 32.20 -56.72
C ILE A 215 51.47 33.45 -57.41
N THR A 216 52.66 33.85 -57.01
CA THR A 216 53.52 34.69 -57.88
C THR A 216 54.98 34.37 -57.60
N GLN A 217 55.65 33.82 -58.61
CA GLN A 217 57.08 33.79 -59.00
C GLN A 217 58.13 33.51 -57.93
#